data_f385b49d3be3335247fdcefb1c6fd315
#
_entry.id   f385b49d3be3335247fdcefb1c6fd315
#
_cell.length_a   1.000
_cell.length_b   1.000
_cell.length_c   1.000
_cell.angle_alpha   90.00
_cell.angle_beta   90.00
_cell.angle_gamma   90.00
#
_symmetry.space_group_name_H-M   'P 1'
#
loop_
_entity.id
_entity.type
_entity.pdbx_description
1 polymer ?
#
loop_
_entity_poly.entity_id
_entity_poly.type
_entity_poly.pdbx_seq_one_letter_code
_entity_poly.pdbx_strand_id
1 'polypeptide(L)'
;MALAVIPYDRQAAVAYAHKWAFGRNPDFFDYEEVGGDCTNFASQCLYAGTGVMNYTPVYGWYYIDANRKAPAWTGVEYFYNFITRKEVNPGPFGVDAPLEAMEPGDFVQFRFDKDTFGHTPIIVSIGSPPTLENTLIAAHSYDADYRPLSTYFFRDIRFLHILGAYPQDTPREKPPKPPGSVEQGQPAQQQPRQPAG
;
A
#
# COMPACT_ATOMS: atom_id res chain seq x y z
N MET A 1 26.60 -10.55 0.75
CA MET A 1 26.27 -10.03 -0.59
C MET A 1 25.29 -8.88 -0.42
N ALA A 2 25.46 -7.78 -1.15
CA ALA A 2 24.46 -6.72 -1.19
C ALA A 2 23.19 -7.28 -1.87
N LEU A 3 22.01 -7.03 -1.32
CA LEU A 3 20.75 -7.39 -1.96
C LEU A 3 20.60 -6.63 -3.28
N ALA A 4 20.21 -7.32 -4.34
CA ALA A 4 19.88 -6.67 -5.60
C ALA A 4 18.60 -5.82 -5.40
N VAL A 5 18.56 -4.63 -5.96
CA VAL A 5 17.36 -3.79 -5.93
C VAL A 5 16.42 -4.23 -7.06
N ILE A 6 15.16 -4.47 -6.71
CA ILE A 6 14.06 -4.66 -7.66
C ILE A 6 13.59 -3.27 -8.09
N PRO A 7 13.57 -2.95 -9.40
CA PRO A 7 13.01 -1.71 -9.89
C PRO A 7 11.53 -1.58 -9.50
N TYR A 8 11.12 -0.37 -9.14
CA TYR A 8 9.70 -0.08 -8.88
C TYR A 8 8.94 0.11 -10.19
N ASP A 9 7.95 -0.75 -10.45
CA ASP A 9 7.06 -0.60 -11.58
C ASP A 9 5.99 0.46 -11.28
N ARG A 10 6.31 1.71 -11.59
CA ARG A 10 5.44 2.86 -11.38
C ARG A 10 4.14 2.78 -12.19
N GLN A 11 4.21 2.22 -13.41
CA GLN A 11 3.03 2.06 -14.25
C GLN A 11 2.04 1.07 -13.64
N ALA A 12 2.51 -0.06 -13.11
CA ALA A 12 1.67 -1.02 -12.40
C ALA A 12 1.01 -0.41 -11.16
N ALA A 13 1.75 0.38 -10.39
CA ALA A 13 1.22 1.05 -9.20
C ALA A 13 0.12 2.08 -9.56
N VAL A 14 0.36 2.92 -10.56
CA VAL A 14 -0.61 3.91 -11.05
C VAL A 14 -1.83 3.24 -11.68
N ALA A 15 -1.63 2.19 -12.49
CA ALA A 15 -2.74 1.42 -13.06
C ALA A 15 -3.62 0.78 -11.97
N TYR A 16 -3.00 0.27 -10.91
CA TYR A 16 -3.72 -0.23 -9.74
C TYR A 16 -4.54 0.88 -9.07
N ALA A 17 -3.94 2.06 -8.89
CA ALA A 17 -4.60 3.22 -8.30
C ALA A 17 -5.85 3.60 -9.09
N HIS A 18 -5.75 3.79 -10.41
CA HIS A 18 -6.90 4.11 -11.25
C HIS A 18 -8.00 3.04 -11.23
N LYS A 19 -7.61 1.76 -11.22
CA LYS A 19 -8.56 0.65 -11.18
C LYS A 19 -9.43 0.67 -9.91
N TRP A 20 -8.84 1.05 -8.77
CA TRP A 20 -9.47 0.88 -7.47
C TRP A 20 -9.77 2.19 -6.73
N ALA A 21 -9.50 3.36 -7.34
CA ALA A 21 -9.71 4.66 -6.71
C ALA A 21 -11.15 4.88 -6.19
N PHE A 22 -12.16 4.35 -6.89
CA PHE A 22 -13.58 4.46 -6.53
C PHE A 22 -14.21 3.10 -6.16
N GLY A 23 -13.39 2.10 -5.91
CA GLY A 23 -13.82 0.75 -5.54
C GLY A 23 -12.90 0.14 -4.49
N ARG A 24 -13.22 -1.08 -4.09
CA ARG A 24 -12.42 -1.85 -3.13
C ARG A 24 -12.00 -3.17 -3.75
N ASN A 25 -10.70 -3.49 -3.69
CA ASN A 25 -10.21 -4.80 -4.09
C ASN A 25 -10.62 -5.83 -3.03
N PRO A 26 -11.39 -6.87 -3.39
CA PRO A 26 -11.90 -7.86 -2.44
C PRO A 26 -10.81 -8.70 -1.75
N ASP A 27 -9.59 -8.69 -2.26
CA ASP A 27 -8.45 -9.38 -1.64
C ASP A 27 -7.94 -8.67 -0.37
N PHE A 28 -8.38 -7.42 -0.13
CA PHE A 28 -7.99 -6.61 1.01
C PHE A 28 -9.22 -6.13 1.78
N PHE A 29 -9.10 -6.07 3.09
CA PHE A 29 -10.16 -5.54 3.94
C PHE A 29 -10.28 -4.02 3.75
N ASP A 30 -11.51 -3.53 3.69
CA ASP A 30 -11.81 -2.08 3.68
C ASP A 30 -11.78 -1.53 5.10
N TYR A 31 -10.85 -0.64 5.39
CA TYR A 31 -10.69 0.00 6.70
C TYR A 31 -11.40 1.35 6.82
N GLU A 32 -12.23 1.75 5.86
CA GLU A 32 -12.86 3.08 5.84
C GLU A 32 -13.59 3.39 7.16
N GLU A 33 -14.39 2.44 7.65
CA GLU A 33 -15.15 2.60 8.90
C GLU A 33 -14.32 2.29 10.16
N VAL A 34 -13.06 1.90 10.02
CA VAL A 34 -12.19 1.45 11.12
C VAL A 34 -10.90 2.27 11.21
N GLY A 35 -11.00 3.57 10.96
CA GLY A 35 -9.88 4.50 11.08
C GLY A 35 -9.34 5.04 9.77
N GLY A 36 -9.96 4.70 8.63
CA GLY A 36 -9.62 5.18 7.29
C GLY A 36 -8.80 4.20 6.47
N ASP A 37 -9.02 4.22 5.16
CA ASP A 37 -8.47 3.27 4.19
C ASP A 37 -7.31 3.82 3.34
N CYS A 38 -6.92 5.08 3.54
CA CYS A 38 -5.96 5.77 2.67
C CYS A 38 -4.59 5.08 2.58
N THR A 39 -4.01 4.67 3.71
CA THR A 39 -2.69 4.02 3.73
C THR A 39 -2.79 2.54 3.33
N ASN A 40 -3.90 1.86 3.61
CA ASN A 40 -4.18 0.53 3.08
C ASN A 40 -4.19 0.55 1.54
N PHE A 41 -4.87 1.52 0.94
CA PHE A 41 -4.90 1.71 -0.51
C PHE A 41 -3.51 2.05 -1.08
N ALA A 42 -2.80 3.00 -0.46
CA ALA A 42 -1.42 3.35 -0.83
C ALA A 42 -0.49 2.11 -0.79
N SER A 43 -0.62 1.28 0.25
CA SER A 43 0.15 0.04 0.39
C SER A 43 -0.18 -0.97 -0.72
N GLN A 44 -1.43 -1.09 -1.12
CA GLN A 44 -1.84 -1.94 -2.23
C GLN A 44 -1.24 -1.47 -3.57
N CYS A 45 -1.26 -0.16 -3.83
CA CYS A 45 -0.63 0.43 -5.02
C CYS A 45 0.88 0.16 -5.04
N LEU A 46 1.55 0.38 -3.92
CA LEU A 46 2.98 0.13 -3.77
C LEU A 46 3.32 -1.36 -3.97
N TYR A 47 2.50 -2.25 -3.43
CA TYR A 47 2.66 -3.69 -3.62
C TYR A 47 2.46 -4.11 -5.08
N ALA A 48 1.51 -3.53 -5.78
CA ALA A 48 1.31 -3.77 -7.21
C ALA A 48 2.56 -3.43 -8.04
N GLY A 49 3.31 -2.40 -7.63
CA GLY A 49 4.53 -1.98 -8.32
C GLY A 49 5.81 -2.68 -7.86
N THR A 50 5.83 -3.31 -6.69
CA THR A 50 7.05 -3.94 -6.14
C THR A 50 6.98 -5.45 -6.02
N GLY A 51 5.78 -6.01 -5.78
CA GLY A 51 5.57 -7.45 -5.59
C GLY A 51 6.21 -8.05 -4.33
N VAL A 52 6.77 -7.24 -3.44
CA VAL A 52 7.52 -7.71 -2.27
C VAL A 52 6.97 -7.09 -1.00
N MET A 53 6.70 -7.93 0.00
CA MET A 53 6.33 -7.52 1.36
C MET A 53 7.48 -7.83 2.33
N ASN A 54 7.53 -7.12 3.45
CA ASN A 54 8.42 -7.44 4.57
C ASN A 54 7.62 -8.03 5.72
N TYR A 55 7.76 -9.32 5.98
CA TYR A 55 7.01 -10.04 7.01
C TYR A 55 7.63 -9.97 8.42
N THR A 56 8.56 -9.04 8.67
CA THR A 56 9.07 -8.84 10.02
C THR A 56 7.93 -8.42 10.95
N PRO A 57 7.66 -9.13 12.03
CA PRO A 57 6.58 -8.79 12.95
C PRO A 57 6.73 -7.35 13.47
N VAL A 58 5.62 -6.61 13.54
CA VAL A 58 5.50 -5.22 14.00
C VAL A 58 6.23 -4.20 13.11
N TYR A 59 7.50 -4.42 12.79
CA TYR A 59 8.38 -3.47 12.08
C TYR A 59 8.42 -3.67 10.56
N GLY A 60 7.72 -4.69 10.04
CA GLY A 60 7.63 -4.96 8.62
C GLY A 60 6.55 -4.14 7.92
N TRP A 61 6.32 -4.50 6.66
CA TRP A 61 5.26 -3.96 5.83
C TRP A 61 4.64 -5.11 5.04
N TYR A 62 3.50 -5.61 5.51
CA TYR A 62 2.81 -6.77 4.93
C TYR A 62 1.34 -6.79 5.26
N TYR A 63 0.59 -7.53 4.45
CA TYR A 63 -0.82 -7.86 4.64
C TYR A 63 -1.03 -9.36 4.41
N ILE A 64 -1.72 -10.02 5.32
CA ILE A 64 -2.16 -11.41 5.21
C ILE A 64 -3.68 -11.45 5.21
N ASP A 65 -4.29 -10.78 6.17
CA ASP A 65 -5.73 -10.55 6.31
C ASP A 65 -5.99 -9.34 7.24
N ALA A 66 -7.26 -9.02 7.46
CA ALA A 66 -7.68 -7.86 8.26
C ALA A 66 -7.01 -7.76 9.64
N ASN A 67 -6.74 -8.89 10.28
CA ASN A 67 -6.18 -8.97 11.63
C ASN A 67 -4.66 -9.26 11.65
N ARG A 68 -4.11 -9.73 10.53
CA ARG A 68 -2.70 -10.10 10.39
C ARG A 68 -2.02 -9.24 9.33
N LYS A 69 -1.66 -8.06 9.73
CA LYS A 69 -0.91 -7.10 8.91
C LYS A 69 0.07 -6.33 9.78
N ALA A 70 1.08 -5.75 9.17
CA ALA A 70 1.98 -4.83 9.86
C ALA A 70 1.28 -3.47 10.10
N PRO A 71 1.62 -2.75 11.18
CA PRO A 71 1.16 -1.37 11.38
C PRO A 71 1.46 -0.45 10.19
N ALA A 72 2.59 -0.66 9.52
CA ALA A 72 3.00 0.12 8.36
C ALA A 72 2.11 -0.09 7.11
N TRP A 73 1.31 -1.16 7.05
CA TRP A 73 0.37 -1.37 5.96
C TRP A 73 -0.81 -0.40 5.96
N THR A 74 -1.28 0.01 7.15
CA THR A 74 -2.48 0.86 7.32
C THR A 74 -2.24 2.17 8.04
N GLY A 75 -1.07 2.38 8.64
CA GLY A 75 -0.78 3.58 9.45
C GLY A 75 0.17 4.54 8.76
N VAL A 76 -0.25 5.81 8.65
CA VAL A 76 0.45 6.87 7.90
C VAL A 76 1.89 7.06 8.35
N GLU A 77 2.13 7.24 9.65
CA GLU A 77 3.48 7.43 10.21
C GLU A 77 4.31 6.14 10.14
N TYR A 78 3.69 4.98 10.35
CA TYR A 78 4.38 3.70 10.24
C TYR A 78 4.80 3.39 8.80
N PHE A 79 3.97 3.75 7.81
CA PHE A 79 4.29 3.66 6.39
C PHE A 79 5.52 4.52 6.06
N TYR A 80 5.50 5.80 6.47
CA TYR A 80 6.64 6.70 6.28
C TYR A 80 7.92 6.13 6.88
N ASN A 81 7.87 5.73 8.15
CA ASN A 81 9.04 5.19 8.85
C ASN A 81 9.58 3.93 8.19
N PHE A 82 8.70 3.06 7.68
CA PHE A 82 9.11 1.86 6.96
C PHE A 82 9.78 2.21 5.61
N ILE A 83 9.18 3.10 4.83
CA ILE A 83 9.72 3.47 3.52
C ILE A 83 11.07 4.18 3.63
N THR A 84 11.22 5.09 4.60
CA THR A 84 12.44 5.90 4.77
C THR A 84 13.48 5.29 5.71
N ARG A 85 13.32 4.00 6.09
CA ARG A 85 14.27 3.31 6.96
C ARG A 85 15.67 3.25 6.35
N LYS A 86 16.67 3.27 7.20
CA LYS A 86 18.08 3.17 6.79
C LYS A 86 18.57 1.73 6.62
N GLU A 87 17.86 0.79 7.23
CA GLU A 87 18.22 -0.63 7.21
C GLU A 87 17.94 -1.24 5.85
N VAL A 88 18.91 -1.97 5.33
CA VAL A 88 18.77 -2.77 4.11
C VAL A 88 18.15 -4.11 4.49
N ASN A 89 16.84 -4.24 4.26
CA ASN A 89 16.06 -5.44 4.52
C ASN A 89 14.91 -5.54 3.50
N PRO A 90 14.26 -6.70 3.32
CA PRO A 90 13.24 -6.90 2.29
C PRO A 90 12.13 -5.85 2.26
N GLY A 91 11.55 -5.64 1.07
CA GLY A 91 10.42 -4.75 0.86
C GLY A 91 10.77 -3.39 0.24
N PRO A 92 9.77 -2.58 -0.07
CA PRO A 92 9.96 -1.27 -0.68
C PRO A 92 10.74 -0.31 0.21
N PHE A 93 11.47 0.60 -0.44
CA PHE A 93 12.19 1.69 0.23
C PHE A 93 12.19 2.95 -0.63
N GLY A 94 12.40 4.06 0.02
CA GLY A 94 12.39 5.38 -0.61
C GLY A 94 12.99 6.43 0.30
N VAL A 95 12.85 7.66 -0.11
CA VAL A 95 13.38 8.83 0.61
C VAL A 95 12.34 9.93 0.69
N ASP A 96 12.43 10.76 1.71
CA ASP A 96 11.78 12.07 1.73
C ASP A 96 12.49 12.97 0.71
N ALA A 97 11.74 13.60 -0.17
CA ALA A 97 12.29 14.42 -1.24
C ALA A 97 11.35 15.58 -1.60
N PRO A 98 11.81 16.65 -2.22
CA PRO A 98 10.95 17.76 -2.63
C PRO A 98 10.02 17.40 -3.78
N LEU A 99 8.97 18.20 -4.00
CA LEU A 99 7.96 17.97 -5.05
C LEU A 99 8.58 17.82 -6.44
N GLU A 100 9.66 18.56 -6.70
CA GLU A 100 10.37 18.56 -8.00
C GLU A 100 11.03 17.21 -8.32
N ALA A 101 11.24 16.36 -7.32
CA ALA A 101 11.80 15.02 -7.48
C ALA A 101 10.73 13.94 -7.63
N MET A 102 9.45 14.29 -7.52
CA MET A 102 8.35 13.31 -7.55
C MET A 102 8.04 12.85 -8.97
N GLU A 103 7.61 11.60 -9.06
CA GLU A 103 7.14 10.95 -10.27
C GLU A 103 5.78 10.26 -10.02
N PRO A 104 4.97 9.99 -11.05
CA PRO A 104 3.80 9.12 -10.88
C PRO A 104 4.19 7.80 -10.22
N GLY A 105 3.37 7.35 -9.26
CA GLY A 105 3.67 6.20 -8.40
C GLY A 105 4.32 6.55 -7.06
N ASP A 106 4.79 7.78 -6.86
CA ASP A 106 5.24 8.27 -5.56
C ASP A 106 4.07 8.63 -4.65
N PHE A 107 4.37 8.88 -3.38
CA PHE A 107 3.35 9.14 -2.38
C PHE A 107 3.52 10.53 -1.79
N VAL A 108 2.39 11.10 -1.36
CA VAL A 108 2.34 12.32 -0.59
C VAL A 108 1.64 12.05 0.73
N GLN A 109 2.07 12.74 1.79
CA GLN A 109 1.37 12.68 3.06
C GLN A 109 1.00 14.06 3.54
N PHE A 110 -0.20 14.18 4.11
CA PHE A 110 -0.73 15.43 4.64
C PHE A 110 -0.87 15.38 6.15
N ARG A 111 -0.52 16.48 6.80
CA ARG A 111 -0.86 16.80 8.16
C ARG A 111 -1.94 17.89 8.17
N PHE A 112 -3.08 17.57 8.77
CA PHE A 112 -4.21 18.49 8.90
C PHE A 112 -4.17 19.20 10.26
N ASP A 113 -5.13 18.93 11.13
CA ASP A 113 -5.27 19.59 12.44
C ASP A 113 -4.48 18.93 13.57
N LYS A 114 -4.14 17.64 13.41
CA LYS A 114 -3.35 16.86 14.39
C LYS A 114 -1.86 17.11 14.24
N ASP A 115 -1.09 16.77 15.26
CA ASP A 115 0.38 16.87 15.23
C ASP A 115 1.07 15.76 14.41
N THR A 116 0.30 14.78 13.94
CA THR A 116 0.77 13.67 13.10
C THR A 116 0.20 13.76 11.69
N PHE A 117 0.92 13.20 10.72
CA PHE A 117 0.40 13.03 9.37
C PHE A 117 -0.76 12.02 9.39
N GLY A 118 -1.80 12.29 8.62
CA GLY A 118 -3.08 11.57 8.70
C GLY A 118 -3.64 11.08 7.36
N HIS A 119 -2.93 11.27 6.25
CA HIS A 119 -3.41 10.88 4.92
C HIS A 119 -2.25 10.52 4.00
N THR A 120 -2.42 9.50 3.14
CA THR A 120 -1.37 8.99 2.25
C THR A 120 -1.92 8.72 0.83
N PRO A 121 -2.10 9.76 -0.01
CA PRO A 121 -2.41 9.59 -1.43
C PRO A 121 -1.21 9.10 -2.26
N ILE A 122 -1.51 8.47 -3.42
CA ILE A 122 -0.53 8.17 -4.46
C ILE A 122 -0.60 9.21 -5.57
N ILE A 123 0.55 9.68 -6.06
CA ILE A 123 0.63 10.56 -7.22
C ILE A 123 0.38 9.74 -8.49
N VAL A 124 -0.60 10.14 -9.29
CA VAL A 124 -0.96 9.45 -10.55
C VAL A 124 -0.60 10.24 -11.80
N SER A 125 -0.42 11.55 -11.66
CA SER A 125 0.02 12.44 -12.76
C SER A 125 0.75 13.65 -12.19
N ILE A 126 1.70 14.19 -12.94
CA ILE A 126 2.47 15.35 -12.53
C ILE A 126 2.83 16.21 -13.76
N GLY A 127 2.66 17.50 -13.64
CA GLY A 127 3.03 18.47 -14.69
C GLY A 127 4.49 18.86 -14.67
N SER A 128 4.92 19.63 -15.67
CA SER A 128 6.28 20.14 -15.75
C SER A 128 6.26 21.67 -16.03
N PRO A 129 6.82 22.49 -15.13
CA PRO A 129 7.35 22.14 -13.81
C PRO A 129 6.24 21.66 -12.86
N PRO A 130 6.54 20.82 -11.86
CA PRO A 130 5.54 20.34 -10.90
C PRO A 130 5.08 21.46 -9.96
N THR A 131 3.77 21.53 -9.76
CA THR A 131 3.11 22.42 -8.80
C THR A 131 2.02 21.64 -8.05
N LEU A 132 1.47 22.23 -6.99
CA LEU A 132 0.35 21.60 -6.29
C LEU A 132 -0.92 21.49 -7.16
N GLU A 133 -1.09 22.38 -8.13
CA GLU A 133 -2.24 22.40 -9.05
C GLU A 133 -2.16 21.31 -10.12
N ASN A 134 -0.96 21.01 -10.60
CA ASN A 134 -0.74 20.05 -11.69
C ASN A 134 -0.19 18.69 -11.23
N THR A 135 -0.08 18.49 -9.93
CA THR A 135 0.21 17.19 -9.31
C THR A 135 -1.09 16.57 -8.86
N LEU A 136 -1.47 15.46 -9.50
CA LEU A 136 -2.77 14.83 -9.35
C LEU A 136 -2.60 13.49 -8.63
N ILE A 137 -3.52 13.20 -7.70
CA ILE A 137 -3.47 12.02 -6.85
C ILE A 137 -4.70 11.12 -7.00
N ALA A 138 -4.53 9.85 -6.59
CA ALA A 138 -5.62 8.96 -6.21
C ALA A 138 -5.55 8.61 -4.73
N ALA A 139 -6.70 8.42 -4.09
CA ALA A 139 -6.78 8.12 -2.66
C ALA A 139 -8.09 7.43 -2.30
N HIS A 140 -8.06 6.65 -1.20
CA HIS A 140 -9.23 6.29 -0.42
C HIS A 140 -9.37 7.23 0.78
N SER A 141 -10.49 7.10 1.50
CA SER A 141 -10.94 8.04 2.52
C SER A 141 -11.18 9.43 1.90
N TYR A 142 -12.35 9.64 1.38
CA TYR A 142 -12.76 10.61 0.37
C TYR A 142 -12.22 10.23 -1.01
N ASP A 143 -12.72 9.12 -1.53
CA ASP A 143 -12.29 8.50 -2.77
C ASP A 143 -12.08 9.51 -3.88
N ALA A 144 -10.90 9.48 -4.48
CA ALA A 144 -10.49 10.43 -5.50
C ALA A 144 -9.57 9.77 -6.52
N ASP A 145 -9.70 10.23 -7.78
CA ASP A 145 -8.74 9.97 -8.84
C ASP A 145 -8.52 11.27 -9.64
N TYR A 146 -7.29 11.52 -10.06
CA TYR A 146 -6.87 12.77 -10.71
C TYR A 146 -7.19 14.04 -9.91
N ARG A 147 -7.26 13.95 -8.58
CA ARG A 147 -7.53 15.12 -7.73
C ARG A 147 -6.25 15.96 -7.52
N PRO A 148 -6.27 17.28 -7.81
CA PRO A 148 -5.12 18.15 -7.59
C PRO A 148 -4.76 18.29 -6.10
N LEU A 149 -3.46 18.28 -5.78
CA LEU A 149 -2.97 18.49 -4.42
C LEU A 149 -3.42 19.82 -3.83
N SER A 150 -3.53 20.87 -4.66
CA SER A 150 -3.99 22.21 -4.26
C SER A 150 -5.40 22.27 -3.70
N THR A 151 -6.20 21.21 -3.87
CA THR A 151 -7.56 21.12 -3.33
C THR A 151 -7.64 20.65 -1.87
N TYR A 152 -6.51 20.27 -1.28
CA TYR A 152 -6.42 19.87 0.12
C TYR A 152 -6.06 21.08 1.01
N PHE A 153 -6.77 21.24 2.13
CA PHE A 153 -6.41 22.20 3.17
C PHE A 153 -5.55 21.50 4.22
N PHE A 154 -4.25 21.74 4.20
CA PHE A 154 -3.30 21.06 5.08
C PHE A 154 -2.42 22.08 5.83
N ARG A 155 -1.88 21.69 6.98
CA ARG A 155 -0.87 22.45 7.74
C ARG A 155 0.54 22.14 7.28
N ASP A 156 0.76 20.89 6.83
CA ASP A 156 2.06 20.41 6.40
C ASP A 156 1.91 19.31 5.36
N ILE A 157 2.92 19.16 4.51
CA ILE A 157 2.99 18.17 3.43
C ILE A 157 4.39 17.60 3.36
N ARG A 158 4.51 16.30 3.11
CA ARG A 158 5.77 15.65 2.79
C ARG A 158 5.59 14.68 1.63
N PHE A 159 6.67 14.43 0.91
CA PHE A 159 6.66 13.59 -0.27
C PHE A 159 7.62 12.42 -0.09
N LEU A 160 7.22 11.26 -0.59
CA LEU A 160 7.97 10.01 -0.52
C LEU A 160 8.31 9.55 -1.92
N HIS A 161 9.59 9.67 -2.32
CA HIS A 161 10.09 9.15 -3.59
C HIS A 161 10.51 7.69 -3.43
N ILE A 162 9.86 6.80 -4.17
CA ILE A 162 10.12 5.36 -4.11
C ILE A 162 11.29 5.01 -5.03
N LEU A 163 12.31 4.39 -4.46
CA LEU A 163 13.54 4.03 -5.16
C LEU A 163 13.57 2.58 -5.66
N GLY A 164 12.73 1.71 -5.09
CA GLY A 164 12.67 0.31 -5.44
C GLY A 164 12.27 -0.58 -4.28
N ALA A 165 12.58 -1.86 -4.37
CA ALA A 165 12.40 -2.80 -3.28
C ALA A 165 13.62 -3.72 -3.15
N TYR A 166 13.94 -4.12 -1.93
CA TYR A 166 14.89 -5.19 -1.68
C TYR A 166 14.16 -6.54 -1.74
N PRO A 167 14.69 -7.54 -2.49
CA PRO A 167 14.08 -8.86 -2.58
C PRO A 167 14.14 -9.59 -1.24
N GLN A 168 13.33 -10.63 -1.10
CA GLN A 168 13.50 -11.58 0.00
C GLN A 168 14.63 -12.54 -0.35
N ASP A 169 15.63 -12.67 0.53
CA ASP A 169 16.74 -13.60 0.34
C ASP A 169 16.30 -15.07 0.40
N THR A 170 15.17 -15.33 1.02
CA THR A 170 14.53 -16.65 1.07
C THR A 170 13.02 -16.50 0.94
N PRO A 171 12.31 -17.41 0.22
CA PRO A 171 10.86 -17.48 0.30
C PRO A 171 10.50 -17.71 1.77
N ARG A 172 9.95 -16.69 2.44
CA ARG A 172 9.42 -16.90 3.77
C ARG A 172 8.14 -17.70 3.62
N GLU A 173 8.11 -18.87 4.27
CA GLU A 173 6.85 -19.57 4.46
C GLU A 173 5.84 -18.61 5.10
N LYS A 174 4.59 -18.70 4.66
CA LYS A 174 3.52 -17.95 5.33
C LYS A 174 3.64 -18.21 6.82
N PRO A 175 3.53 -17.19 7.68
CA PRO A 175 3.58 -17.41 9.12
C PRO A 175 2.62 -18.54 9.49
N PRO A 176 2.98 -19.42 10.43
CA PRO A 176 2.15 -20.55 10.82
C PRO A 176 0.77 -20.04 11.20
N LYS A 177 -0.27 -20.72 10.69
CA LYS A 177 -1.64 -20.43 11.09
C LYS A 177 -1.73 -20.40 12.62
N PRO A 178 -2.43 -19.43 13.23
CA PRO A 178 -2.60 -19.43 14.68
C PRO A 178 -3.20 -20.76 15.13
N PRO A 179 -2.79 -21.30 16.29
CA PRO A 179 -3.38 -22.51 16.83
C PRO A 179 -4.90 -22.31 16.99
N GLY A 180 -5.70 -23.19 16.38
CA GLY A 180 -7.17 -23.13 16.42
C GLY A 180 -7.86 -22.66 15.14
N SER A 181 -7.16 -22.31 14.06
CA SER A 181 -7.82 -22.09 12.77
C SER A 181 -8.26 -23.43 12.15
N VAL A 182 -9.54 -23.79 12.36
CA VAL A 182 -10.16 -24.94 11.69
C VAL A 182 -10.34 -24.57 10.22
N GLU A 183 -9.82 -25.39 9.32
CA GLU A 183 -10.21 -25.32 7.91
C GLU A 183 -11.72 -25.61 7.86
N GLN A 184 -12.50 -24.65 7.40
CA GLN A 184 -13.86 -24.94 6.99
C GLN A 184 -13.76 -25.86 5.77
N GLY A 185 -13.93 -27.16 6.01
CA GLY A 185 -13.96 -28.16 4.96
C GLY A 185 -15.01 -27.77 3.92
N GLN A 186 -14.64 -27.81 2.67
CA GLN A 186 -15.60 -27.71 1.57
C GLN A 186 -16.73 -28.72 1.81
N PRO A 187 -18.00 -28.34 1.66
CA PRO A 187 -19.10 -29.31 1.78
C PRO A 187 -18.89 -30.39 0.72
N ALA A 188 -18.92 -31.65 1.17
CA ALA A 188 -18.82 -32.82 0.32
C ALA A 188 -19.86 -32.71 -0.80
N GLN A 189 -19.43 -32.75 -2.05
CA GLN A 189 -20.32 -32.86 -3.20
C GLN A 189 -21.05 -34.20 -3.08
N GLN A 190 -22.33 -34.13 -2.84
CA GLN A 190 -23.22 -35.32 -2.89
C GLN A 190 -23.25 -35.81 -4.33
N GLN A 191 -22.71 -37.02 -4.55
CA GLN A 191 -22.89 -37.74 -5.81
C GLN A 191 -24.39 -38.07 -5.99
N PRO A 192 -24.96 -37.88 -7.19
CA PRO A 192 -26.34 -38.27 -7.47
C PRO A 192 -26.48 -39.78 -7.38
N ARG A 193 -27.45 -40.23 -6.57
CA ARG A 193 -27.85 -41.66 -6.49
C ARG A 193 -28.40 -42.08 -7.85
N GLN A 194 -27.83 -43.17 -8.41
CA GLN A 194 -28.42 -43.84 -9.55
C GLN A 194 -29.72 -44.54 -9.14
N PRO A 195 -30.78 -44.51 -9.97
CA PRO A 195 -31.98 -45.26 -9.70
C PRO A 195 -31.72 -46.74 -9.90
N ALA A 196 -32.18 -47.54 -8.92
CA ALA A 196 -32.19 -49.00 -9.03
C ALA A 196 -33.22 -49.42 -10.09
N GLY A 197 -32.77 -50.23 -11.05
CA GLY A 197 -33.61 -50.93 -11.98
C GLY A 197 -34.13 -52.23 -11.38
#